data_d4347e119f306080a6b7c4c0a5fb4914
#
_entry.id   d4347e119f306080a6b7c4c0a5fb4914
#
_cell.length_a   1.000
_cell.length_b   1.000
_cell.length_c   1.000
_cell.angle_alpha   90.00
_cell.angle_beta   90.00
_cell.angle_gamma   90.00
#
_symmetry.space_group_name_H-M   'P 1'
#
loop_
_entity.id
_entity.type
_entity.pdbx_description
1 polymer ?
#
loop_
_entity_poly.entity_id
_entity_poly.type
_entity_poly.pdbx_seq_one_letter_code
_entity_poly.pdbx_strand_id
1 'polypeptide(L)'
;ETFGIDIDMEVPAFSQGSEHVPAIDPTYRFDRDTTLAILAGFAHNRRVMIQGYHGTGKSTHIEQVAARLNWPCVRVNLDSHISRIDLIGKDAIVLRDGKQITEFREGILPWALKRPVAMVFDEYDAGRPDVMFVIQRVLEVDGKLTLLDQNKVIHPHSHFRLFATSNTVGLGDTTGLYHGTQQINQAQMDRWSIIATLNYLSVEDETNIIAAKVPAFDDAEGRQKIEAMVALANLTRQGFVAGDISTVMSPRTVITLAENAKIFGDVSYAFRVTFLNRCDEVERPILAEYYQRCFGEELPEEAINVMVR
;
A
#
# COMPACT_ATOMS: atom_id res chain seq x y z
N GLU A 1 9.42 -10.92 -20.27
CA GLU A 1 9.35 -12.16 -19.47
C GLU A 1 9.22 -11.88 -17.97
N THR A 2 10.03 -10.99 -17.39
CA THR A 2 10.09 -10.73 -15.93
C THR A 2 8.77 -10.24 -15.31
N PHE A 3 8.02 -9.43 -16.05
CA PHE A 3 6.75 -8.83 -15.57
C PHE A 3 5.51 -9.40 -16.25
N GLY A 4 5.67 -10.32 -17.21
CA GLY A 4 4.55 -10.87 -18.01
C GLY A 4 3.88 -9.85 -18.93
N ILE A 5 4.54 -8.71 -19.19
CA ILE A 5 4.04 -7.63 -20.05
C ILE A 5 4.99 -7.43 -21.23
N ASP A 6 4.44 -7.15 -22.40
CA ASP A 6 5.21 -6.84 -23.59
C ASP A 6 5.40 -5.33 -23.68
N ILE A 7 6.67 -4.89 -23.49
CA ILE A 7 7.06 -3.49 -23.54
C ILE A 7 8.46 -3.35 -24.16
N ASP A 8 8.62 -2.35 -24.99
CA ASP A 8 9.89 -1.93 -25.57
C ASP A 8 10.46 -0.74 -24.77
N MET A 9 10.88 -1.03 -23.51
CA MET A 9 11.50 -0.04 -22.62
C MET A 9 12.71 -0.65 -21.94
N GLU A 10 13.87 -0.04 -22.12
CA GLU A 10 15.06 -0.39 -21.36
C GLU A 10 14.96 0.19 -19.94
N VAL A 11 15.00 -0.68 -18.96
CA VAL A 11 14.91 -0.30 -17.54
C VAL A 11 16.20 -0.73 -16.84
N PRO A 12 16.91 0.20 -16.19
CA PRO A 12 18.12 -0.15 -15.45
C PRO A 12 17.79 -1.04 -14.26
N ALA A 13 18.64 -2.02 -14.01
CA ALA A 13 18.57 -2.91 -12.86
C ALA A 13 19.96 -3.05 -12.24
N PHE A 14 20.02 -3.32 -10.93
CA PHE A 14 21.29 -3.61 -10.27
C PHE A 14 21.65 -5.08 -10.43
N SER A 15 22.93 -5.35 -10.67
CA SER A 15 23.44 -6.72 -10.85
C SER A 15 23.50 -7.50 -9.52
N GLN A 16 23.54 -6.80 -8.39
CA GLN A 16 23.60 -7.39 -7.05
C GLN A 16 22.50 -6.80 -6.17
N GLY A 17 21.89 -7.65 -5.36
CA GLY A 17 20.97 -7.22 -4.32
C GLY A 17 21.69 -6.54 -3.16
N SER A 18 20.96 -5.77 -2.40
CA SER A 18 21.44 -5.11 -1.17
C SER A 18 20.42 -5.31 -0.05
N GLU A 19 20.78 -4.86 1.16
CA GLU A 19 19.96 -5.01 2.38
C GLU A 19 18.51 -4.51 2.22
N HIS A 20 18.30 -3.47 1.42
CA HIS A 20 16.97 -2.86 1.26
C HIS A 20 16.22 -3.31 0.00
N VAL A 21 16.71 -4.32 -0.71
CA VAL A 21 15.96 -4.90 -1.83
C VAL A 21 14.84 -5.77 -1.30
N PRO A 22 13.58 -5.52 -1.68
CA PRO A 22 12.45 -6.32 -1.20
C PRO A 22 12.55 -7.78 -1.67
N ALA A 23 11.98 -8.70 -0.89
CA ALA A 23 11.89 -10.10 -1.29
C ALA A 23 10.93 -10.26 -2.48
N ILE A 24 11.31 -11.13 -3.42
CA ILE A 24 10.45 -11.48 -4.56
C ILE A 24 9.32 -12.39 -4.09
N ASP A 25 8.07 -11.99 -4.34
CA ASP A 25 6.91 -12.87 -4.25
C ASP A 25 6.70 -13.53 -5.64
N PRO A 26 6.95 -14.85 -5.79
CA PRO A 26 6.82 -15.53 -7.07
C PRO A 26 5.36 -15.65 -7.53
N THR A 27 4.39 -15.48 -6.62
CA THR A 27 2.96 -15.56 -6.91
C THR A 27 2.36 -14.21 -7.29
N TYR A 28 3.17 -13.12 -7.23
CA TYR A 28 2.68 -11.78 -7.50
C TYR A 28 2.24 -11.61 -8.96
N ARG A 29 1.05 -11.05 -9.15
CA ARG A 29 0.50 -10.72 -10.47
C ARG A 29 0.62 -9.23 -10.74
N PHE A 30 1.20 -8.90 -11.89
CA PHE A 30 1.43 -7.52 -12.30
C PHE A 30 0.26 -7.00 -13.15
N ASP A 31 -0.32 -5.88 -12.70
CA ASP A 31 -1.19 -5.08 -13.57
C ASP A 31 -0.33 -4.36 -14.62
N ARG A 32 -0.74 -4.47 -15.89
CA ARG A 32 0.06 -3.99 -17.02
C ARG A 32 0.32 -2.49 -16.94
N ASP A 33 -0.72 -1.70 -16.77
CA ASP A 33 -0.63 -0.24 -16.88
C ASP A 33 0.09 0.37 -15.68
N THR A 34 -0.19 -0.14 -14.48
CA THR A 34 0.52 0.24 -13.26
C THR A 34 2.00 -0.13 -13.33
N THR A 35 2.32 -1.32 -13.81
CA THR A 35 3.71 -1.77 -13.97
C THR A 35 4.46 -0.88 -14.96
N LEU A 36 3.85 -0.55 -16.09
CA LEU A 36 4.43 0.34 -17.09
C LEU A 36 4.73 1.73 -16.50
N ALA A 37 3.81 2.28 -15.73
CA ALA A 37 4.00 3.55 -15.03
C ALA A 37 5.20 3.51 -14.05
N ILE A 38 5.30 2.43 -13.26
CA ILE A 38 6.38 2.26 -12.29
C ILE A 38 7.72 2.08 -13.02
N LEU A 39 7.77 1.26 -14.08
CA LEU A 39 8.97 1.06 -14.88
C LEU A 39 9.45 2.37 -15.54
N ALA A 40 8.54 3.22 -16.01
CA ALA A 40 8.88 4.56 -16.50
C ALA A 40 9.49 5.44 -15.39
N GLY A 41 9.02 5.29 -14.15
CA GLY A 41 9.62 5.93 -12.96
C GLY A 41 11.07 5.50 -12.75
N PHE A 42 11.36 4.21 -12.84
CA PHE A 42 12.71 3.68 -12.70
C PHE A 42 13.62 4.07 -13.88
N ALA A 43 13.14 3.93 -15.12
CA ALA A 43 13.92 4.20 -16.31
C ALA A 43 14.26 5.68 -16.51
N HIS A 44 13.27 6.55 -16.32
CA HIS A 44 13.34 7.97 -16.68
C HIS A 44 13.30 8.91 -15.47
N ASN A 45 13.46 8.41 -14.25
CA ASN A 45 13.38 9.20 -13.01
C ASN A 45 12.11 10.05 -12.92
N ARG A 46 10.96 9.50 -13.38
CA ARG A 46 9.68 10.17 -13.25
C ARG A 46 9.13 10.01 -11.83
N ARG A 47 8.45 11.04 -11.35
CA ARG A 47 7.71 11.00 -10.08
C ARG A 47 6.39 10.30 -10.35
N VAL A 48 6.18 9.14 -9.72
CA VAL A 48 5.01 8.28 -9.99
C VAL A 48 4.17 8.12 -8.75
N MET A 49 2.89 8.41 -8.87
CA MET A 49 1.89 8.16 -7.83
C MET A 49 0.95 7.04 -8.29
N ILE A 50 0.74 6.06 -7.43
CA ILE A 50 -0.25 5.01 -7.65
C ILE A 50 -1.45 5.29 -6.74
N GLN A 51 -2.59 5.56 -7.33
CA GLN A 51 -3.85 5.75 -6.63
C GLN A 51 -4.75 4.52 -6.73
N GLY A 52 -5.70 4.36 -5.83
CA GLY A 52 -6.66 3.26 -5.83
C GLY A 52 -7.18 2.97 -4.44
N TYR A 53 -8.22 2.17 -4.36
CA TYR A 53 -8.84 1.81 -3.09
C TYR A 53 -7.86 1.17 -2.11
N HIS A 54 -8.19 1.24 -0.81
CA HIS A 54 -7.38 0.61 0.22
C HIS A 54 -7.26 -0.90 -0.02
N GLY A 55 -6.05 -1.43 0.15
CA GLY A 55 -5.78 -2.87 0.04
C GLY A 55 -5.70 -3.41 -1.40
N THR A 56 -5.63 -2.56 -2.43
CA THR A 56 -5.39 -2.99 -3.82
C THR A 56 -3.94 -3.42 -4.10
N GLY A 57 -3.03 -3.25 -3.13
CA GLY A 57 -1.64 -3.67 -3.29
C GLY A 57 -0.72 -2.62 -3.91
N LYS A 58 -1.09 -1.33 -3.89
CA LYS A 58 -0.31 -0.23 -4.49
C LYS A 58 1.16 -0.23 -4.11
N SER A 59 1.45 -0.22 -2.82
CA SER A 59 2.83 -0.19 -2.30
C SER A 59 3.56 -1.49 -2.60
N THR A 60 2.87 -2.63 -2.45
CA THR A 60 3.42 -3.95 -2.79
C THR A 60 3.77 -4.03 -4.28
N HIS A 61 2.99 -3.40 -5.16
CA HIS A 61 3.28 -3.37 -6.60
C HIS A 61 4.61 -2.69 -6.89
N ILE A 62 4.86 -1.53 -6.27
CA ILE A 62 6.12 -0.79 -6.39
C ILE A 62 7.28 -1.65 -5.84
N GLU A 63 7.11 -2.26 -4.66
CA GLU A 63 8.12 -3.13 -4.04
C GLU A 63 8.43 -4.35 -4.90
N GLN A 64 7.42 -4.98 -5.51
CA GLN A 64 7.63 -6.16 -6.36
C GLN A 64 8.30 -5.83 -7.71
N VAL A 65 8.08 -4.63 -8.24
CA VAL A 65 8.87 -4.14 -9.38
C VAL A 65 10.31 -3.86 -8.95
N ALA A 66 10.52 -3.15 -7.85
CA ALA A 66 11.86 -2.87 -7.30
C ALA A 66 12.64 -4.16 -7.01
N ALA A 67 11.99 -5.17 -6.42
CA ALA A 67 12.61 -6.48 -6.14
C ALA A 67 13.19 -7.14 -7.39
N ARG A 68 12.44 -7.12 -8.50
CA ARG A 68 12.89 -7.73 -9.77
C ARG A 68 13.96 -6.94 -10.50
N LEU A 69 14.09 -5.66 -10.15
CA LEU A 69 15.17 -4.80 -10.63
C LEU A 69 16.41 -4.80 -9.70
N ASN A 70 16.40 -5.60 -8.63
CA ASN A 70 17.38 -5.53 -7.54
C ASN A 70 17.55 -4.11 -6.98
N TRP A 71 16.50 -3.29 -7.04
CA TRP A 71 16.54 -1.91 -6.62
C TRP A 71 16.20 -1.79 -5.13
N PRO A 72 17.07 -1.20 -4.30
CA PRO A 72 16.76 -0.92 -2.90
C PRO A 72 15.49 -0.08 -2.80
N CYS A 73 14.57 -0.46 -1.92
CA CYS A 73 13.29 0.21 -1.77
C CYS A 73 12.97 0.45 -0.29
N VAL A 74 12.64 1.70 0.04
CA VAL A 74 12.30 2.12 1.41
C VAL A 74 10.95 2.78 1.41
N ARG A 75 10.05 2.31 2.28
CA ARG A 75 8.71 2.88 2.45
C ARG A 75 8.64 3.73 3.70
N VAL A 76 7.94 4.85 3.57
CA VAL A 76 7.56 5.72 4.68
C VAL A 76 6.06 5.96 4.61
N ASN A 77 5.34 5.50 5.62
CA ASN A 77 3.91 5.80 5.74
C ASN A 77 3.75 7.22 6.27
N LEU A 78 3.05 8.07 5.51
CA LEU A 78 2.79 9.46 5.86
C LEU A 78 1.51 9.59 6.70
N ASP A 79 1.46 8.87 7.81
CA ASP A 79 0.37 9.04 8.76
C ASP A 79 0.46 10.37 9.53
N SER A 80 -0.58 10.67 10.32
CA SER A 80 -0.66 11.90 11.11
C SER A 80 0.41 12.05 12.21
N HIS A 81 1.21 11.01 12.47
CA HIS A 81 2.26 11.00 13.50
C HIS A 81 3.62 11.39 12.94
N ILE A 82 3.86 11.19 11.64
CA ILE A 82 5.12 11.60 11.01
C ILE A 82 5.23 13.12 10.97
N SER A 83 6.31 13.63 11.53
CA SER A 83 6.64 15.03 11.58
C SER A 83 7.79 15.38 10.62
N ARG A 84 7.97 16.68 10.37
CA ARG A 84 9.12 17.18 9.62
C ARG A 84 10.46 16.70 10.20
N ILE A 85 10.57 16.61 11.52
CA ILE A 85 11.79 16.20 12.24
C ILE A 85 12.12 14.73 11.95
N ASP A 86 11.11 13.87 11.87
CA ASP A 86 11.30 12.45 11.57
C ASP A 86 11.79 12.26 10.14
N LEU A 87 11.29 13.09 9.23
CA LEU A 87 11.62 13.02 7.82
C LEU A 87 13.02 13.59 7.52
N ILE A 88 13.35 14.77 8.06
CA ILE A 88 14.59 15.49 7.77
C ILE A 88 15.71 15.12 8.75
N GLY A 89 15.40 15.00 10.02
CA GLY A 89 16.36 14.80 11.10
C GLY A 89 16.27 15.87 12.17
N LYS A 90 17.05 15.69 13.22
CA LYS A 90 17.07 16.56 14.41
C LYS A 90 18.43 16.60 15.08
N ASP A 91 18.68 17.66 15.79
CA ASP A 91 19.79 17.72 16.73
C ASP A 91 19.54 16.79 17.92
N ALA A 92 20.53 16.00 18.26
CA ALA A 92 20.51 15.10 19.40
C ALA A 92 21.74 15.33 20.27
N ILE A 93 21.55 15.30 21.60
CA ILE A 93 22.64 15.32 22.54
C ILE A 93 23.21 13.90 22.64
N VAL A 94 24.47 13.74 22.30
CA VAL A 94 25.21 12.49 22.41
C VAL A 94 26.37 12.62 23.36
N LEU A 95 26.71 11.55 24.08
CA LEU A 95 27.88 11.47 24.91
C LEU A 95 29.06 10.96 24.09
N ARG A 96 30.11 11.78 23.94
CA ARG A 96 31.36 11.38 23.30
C ARG A 96 32.51 11.72 24.21
N ASP A 97 33.31 10.74 24.60
CA ASP A 97 34.44 10.89 25.53
C ASP A 97 34.06 11.55 26.86
N GLY A 98 32.86 11.20 27.38
CA GLY A 98 32.36 11.77 28.65
C GLY A 98 31.84 13.21 28.58
N LYS A 99 31.82 13.82 27.37
CA LYS A 99 31.28 15.16 27.16
C LYS A 99 29.97 15.08 26.37
N GLN A 100 29.01 15.93 26.73
CA GLN A 100 27.79 16.13 25.97
C GLN A 100 28.10 17.02 24.76
N ILE A 101 27.81 16.50 23.56
CA ILE A 101 27.89 17.25 22.29
C ILE A 101 26.57 17.20 21.60
N THR A 102 26.24 18.27 20.90
CA THR A 102 25.06 18.27 19.98
C THR A 102 25.52 17.76 18.62
N GLU A 103 24.85 16.72 18.15
CA GLU A 103 25.11 16.13 16.82
C GLU A 103 23.80 16.04 16.05
N PHE A 104 23.81 16.48 14.79
CA PHE A 104 22.65 16.32 13.92
C PHE A 104 22.47 14.86 13.52
N ARG A 105 21.33 14.27 13.88
CA ARG A 105 20.91 12.94 13.42
C ARG A 105 20.04 13.08 12.18
N GLU A 106 20.57 12.57 11.08
CA GLU A 106 19.92 12.59 9.78
C GLU A 106 18.63 11.76 9.79
N GLY A 107 17.55 12.32 9.19
CA GLY A 107 16.29 11.60 8.97
C GLY A 107 16.32 10.75 7.71
N ILE A 108 15.21 10.05 7.46
CA ILE A 108 15.13 9.07 6.36
C ILE A 108 15.20 9.72 4.98
N LEU A 109 14.69 10.93 4.79
CA LEU A 109 14.68 11.59 3.47
C LEU A 109 16.09 12.01 3.01
N PRO A 110 16.91 12.75 3.78
CA PRO A 110 18.29 13.05 3.42
C PRO A 110 19.13 11.77 3.24
N TRP A 111 18.88 10.76 4.05
CA TRP A 111 19.55 9.46 3.94
C TRP A 111 19.26 8.79 2.59
N ALA A 112 17.98 8.73 2.19
CA ALA A 112 17.54 8.14 0.93
C ALA A 112 18.03 8.92 -0.29
N LEU A 113 17.92 10.26 -0.25
CA LEU A 113 18.35 11.14 -1.35
C LEU A 113 19.80 10.91 -1.76
N LYS A 114 20.69 10.60 -0.83
CA LYS A 114 22.12 10.40 -1.11
C LYS A 114 22.46 9.00 -1.63
N ARG A 115 21.48 8.12 -1.82
CA ARG A 115 21.66 6.70 -2.15
C ARG A 115 20.89 6.27 -3.37
N PRO A 116 21.33 5.17 -4.04
CA PRO A 116 20.60 4.57 -5.16
C PRO A 116 19.38 3.78 -4.66
N VAL A 117 18.40 4.48 -4.15
CA VAL A 117 17.23 3.92 -3.45
C VAL A 117 15.94 4.43 -4.10
N ALA A 118 14.94 3.57 -4.18
CA ALA A 118 13.56 3.96 -4.45
C ALA A 118 12.86 4.25 -3.11
N MET A 119 12.41 5.48 -2.94
CA MET A 119 11.64 5.90 -1.78
C MET A 119 10.16 5.91 -2.12
N VAL A 120 9.34 5.31 -1.28
CA VAL A 120 7.89 5.26 -1.45
C VAL A 120 7.23 5.98 -0.29
N PHE A 121 6.54 7.07 -0.59
CA PHE A 121 5.64 7.72 0.36
C PHE A 121 4.26 7.05 0.29
N ASP A 122 3.97 6.25 1.30
CA ASP A 122 2.70 5.54 1.40
C ASP A 122 1.65 6.43 2.06
N GLU A 123 0.40 6.33 1.60
CA GLU A 123 -0.72 7.16 2.07
C GLU A 123 -0.42 8.67 1.98
N TYR A 124 0.06 9.10 0.81
CA TYR A 124 0.47 10.48 0.56
C TYR A 124 -0.64 11.52 0.87
N ASP A 125 -1.90 11.13 0.67
CA ASP A 125 -3.09 11.93 0.96
C ASP A 125 -3.43 12.05 2.46
N ALA A 126 -2.77 11.27 3.34
CA ALA A 126 -2.89 11.39 4.80
C ALA A 126 -1.76 12.23 5.42
N GLY A 127 -0.80 12.68 4.62
CA GLY A 127 0.38 13.40 5.08
C GLY A 127 0.04 14.78 5.69
N ARG A 128 0.75 15.13 6.77
CA ARG A 128 0.62 16.46 7.41
C ARG A 128 1.12 17.56 6.48
N PRO A 129 0.51 18.76 6.50
CA PRO A 129 0.93 19.88 5.63
C PRO A 129 2.41 20.25 5.77
N ASP A 130 2.96 20.25 6.98
CA ASP A 130 4.37 20.58 7.23
C ASP A 130 5.33 19.57 6.60
N VAL A 131 4.97 18.29 6.60
CA VAL A 131 5.70 17.21 5.93
C VAL A 131 5.58 17.34 4.40
N MET A 132 4.38 17.63 3.91
CA MET A 132 4.10 17.78 2.47
C MET A 132 4.93 18.90 1.84
N PHE A 133 5.14 20.02 2.55
CA PHE A 133 6.00 21.10 2.07
C PHE A 133 7.46 20.70 1.91
N VAL A 134 7.96 19.82 2.75
CA VAL A 134 9.33 19.28 2.61
C VAL A 134 9.41 18.37 1.39
N ILE A 135 8.45 17.46 1.24
CA ILE A 135 8.41 16.53 0.11
C ILE A 135 8.29 17.27 -1.21
N GLN A 136 7.48 18.33 -1.25
CA GLN A 136 7.30 19.17 -2.43
C GLN A 136 8.62 19.66 -3.04
N ARG A 137 9.62 20.00 -2.20
CA ARG A 137 10.96 20.41 -2.65
C ARG A 137 11.69 19.29 -3.40
N VAL A 138 11.51 18.06 -2.98
CA VAL A 138 12.14 16.89 -3.59
C VAL A 138 11.42 16.46 -4.87
N LEU A 139 10.16 16.82 -5.03
CA LEU A 139 9.38 16.57 -6.23
C LEU A 139 9.79 17.46 -7.41
N GLU A 140 10.40 18.62 -7.16
CA GLU A 140 10.90 19.49 -8.22
C GLU A 140 11.89 18.78 -9.15
N VAL A 141 12.07 19.30 -10.35
CA VAL A 141 12.94 18.73 -11.39
C VAL A 141 14.37 18.52 -10.86
N ASP A 142 14.89 19.50 -10.12
CA ASP A 142 16.21 19.41 -9.50
C ASP A 142 16.23 18.54 -8.24
N GLY A 143 15.10 18.35 -7.59
CA GLY A 143 14.90 17.48 -6.44
C GLY A 143 15.77 17.78 -5.22
N LYS A 144 16.29 19.01 -5.09
CA LYS A 144 17.22 19.40 -4.01
C LYS A 144 16.53 19.53 -2.68
N LEU A 145 17.18 19.07 -1.61
CA LEU A 145 16.77 19.31 -0.24
C LEU A 145 17.75 20.27 0.43
N THR A 146 17.25 21.42 0.89
CA THR A 146 18.07 22.38 1.67
C THR A 146 17.82 22.18 3.15
N LEU A 147 18.86 21.84 3.87
CA LEU A 147 18.89 21.76 5.34
C LEU A 147 19.36 23.11 5.86
N LEU A 148 18.43 23.98 6.24
CA LEU A 148 18.73 25.35 6.67
C LEU A 148 19.59 25.37 7.93
N ASP A 149 19.25 24.52 8.91
CA ASP A 149 19.96 24.43 10.18
C ASP A 149 21.41 23.95 10.04
N GLN A 150 21.71 23.25 8.93
CA GLN A 150 23.03 22.73 8.59
C GLN A 150 23.74 23.55 7.51
N ASN A 151 23.08 24.56 6.98
CA ASN A 151 23.56 25.32 5.81
C ASN A 151 24.04 24.40 4.66
N LYS A 152 23.28 23.36 4.39
CA LYS A 152 23.65 22.29 3.47
C LYS A 152 22.55 22.05 2.43
N VAL A 153 22.97 21.88 1.16
CA VAL A 153 22.11 21.44 0.08
C VAL A 153 22.44 19.99 -0.28
N ILE A 154 21.45 19.13 -0.29
CA ILE A 154 21.57 17.73 -0.68
C ILE A 154 21.00 17.59 -2.09
N HIS A 155 21.83 17.09 -3.00
CA HIS A 155 21.43 16.71 -4.34
C HIS A 155 21.09 15.23 -4.37
N PRO A 156 20.01 14.84 -5.06
CA PRO A 156 19.65 13.43 -5.20
C PRO A 156 20.75 12.64 -5.92
N HIS A 157 20.95 11.42 -5.46
CA HIS A 157 21.76 10.44 -6.19
C HIS A 157 21.15 10.17 -7.58
N SER A 158 21.94 9.95 -8.62
CA SER A 158 21.48 9.72 -9.99
C SER A 158 20.47 8.57 -10.12
N HIS A 159 20.59 7.56 -9.24
CA HIS A 159 19.69 6.42 -9.15
C HIS A 159 18.69 6.53 -7.97
N PHE A 160 18.50 7.70 -7.38
CA PHE A 160 17.39 7.94 -6.49
C PHE A 160 16.08 7.95 -7.28
N ARG A 161 15.06 7.26 -6.77
CA ARG A 161 13.71 7.23 -7.36
C ARG A 161 12.66 7.55 -6.30
N LEU A 162 11.57 8.17 -6.73
CA LEU A 162 10.53 8.60 -5.82
C LEU A 162 9.14 8.19 -6.33
N PHE A 163 8.43 7.49 -5.47
CA PHE A 163 7.07 7.00 -5.68
C PHE A 163 6.17 7.42 -4.53
N ALA A 164 4.88 7.45 -4.76
CA ALA A 164 3.88 7.56 -3.71
C ALA A 164 2.67 6.67 -3.98
N THR A 165 1.90 6.42 -2.93
CA THR A 165 0.57 5.84 -3.03
C THR A 165 -0.48 6.76 -2.43
N SER A 166 -1.71 6.70 -2.93
CA SER A 166 -2.84 7.48 -2.42
C SER A 166 -4.11 6.62 -2.45
N ASN A 167 -4.96 6.77 -1.44
CA ASN A 167 -6.25 6.09 -1.37
C ASN A 167 -7.36 6.93 -2.00
N THR A 168 -7.12 8.21 -2.24
CA THR A 168 -8.04 9.14 -2.88
C THR A 168 -7.41 9.72 -4.15
N VAL A 169 -8.23 10.38 -4.97
CA VAL A 169 -7.76 11.11 -6.17
C VAL A 169 -7.19 12.50 -5.84
N GLY A 170 -6.82 12.75 -4.59
CA GLY A 170 -6.28 14.03 -4.15
C GLY A 170 -7.34 15.09 -3.81
N LEU A 171 -8.63 14.77 -3.93
CA LEU A 171 -9.73 15.67 -3.61
C LEU A 171 -10.14 15.64 -2.13
N GLY A 172 -9.44 14.85 -1.31
CA GLY A 172 -9.83 14.52 0.04
C GLY A 172 -10.97 13.50 0.05
N ASP A 173 -11.43 13.17 1.25
CA ASP A 173 -12.54 12.24 1.40
C ASP A 173 -13.88 12.94 1.18
N THR A 174 -14.40 12.84 -0.03
CA THR A 174 -15.74 13.34 -0.39
C THR A 174 -16.84 12.35 0.01
N THR A 175 -16.47 11.13 0.41
CA THR A 175 -17.41 10.04 0.68
C THR A 175 -17.55 9.72 2.17
N GLY A 176 -16.70 10.28 3.04
CA GLY A 176 -16.64 9.94 4.47
C GLY A 176 -16.00 8.58 4.78
N LEU A 177 -15.42 7.91 3.77
CA LEU A 177 -14.86 6.56 3.90
C LEU A 177 -13.39 6.54 4.32
N TYR A 178 -12.67 7.65 4.10
CA TYR A 178 -11.24 7.77 4.37
C TYR A 178 -10.97 8.89 5.39
N HIS A 179 -11.39 8.67 6.63
CA HIS A 179 -11.12 9.61 7.72
C HIS A 179 -9.62 9.88 7.86
N GLY A 180 -9.26 11.16 7.88
CA GLY A 180 -7.86 11.58 8.02
C GLY A 180 -7.17 11.91 6.70
N THR A 181 -7.76 11.62 5.53
CA THR A 181 -7.23 12.11 4.26
C THR A 181 -7.50 13.60 4.10
N GLN A 182 -6.53 14.31 3.53
CA GLN A 182 -6.61 15.73 3.28
C GLN A 182 -6.70 16.00 1.77
N GLN A 183 -7.32 17.12 1.43
CA GLN A 183 -7.26 17.58 0.06
C GLN A 183 -5.82 17.96 -0.29
N ILE A 184 -5.25 17.28 -1.28
CA ILE A 184 -3.91 17.58 -1.78
C ILE A 184 -4.00 18.87 -2.61
N ASN A 185 -3.09 19.81 -2.34
CA ASN A 185 -3.00 21.03 -3.13
C ASN A 185 -2.71 20.69 -4.60
N GLN A 186 -3.44 21.30 -5.53
CA GLN A 186 -3.28 21.12 -6.97
C GLN A 186 -1.82 21.27 -7.41
N ALA A 187 -1.10 22.27 -6.88
CA ALA A 187 0.30 22.49 -7.20
C ALA A 187 1.23 21.33 -6.73
N GLN A 188 0.83 20.56 -5.74
CA GLN A 188 1.56 19.34 -5.33
C GLN A 188 1.23 18.19 -6.27
N MET A 189 -0.03 18.06 -6.69
CA MET A 189 -0.44 17.03 -7.66
C MET A 189 0.25 17.21 -9.01
N ASP A 190 0.41 18.43 -9.49
CA ASP A 190 1.08 18.74 -10.76
C ASP A 190 2.55 18.31 -10.81
N ARG A 191 3.18 18.07 -9.66
CA ARG A 191 4.57 17.60 -9.56
C ARG A 191 4.72 16.10 -9.73
N TRP A 192 3.64 15.36 -9.60
CA TRP A 192 3.61 13.93 -9.92
C TRP A 192 3.47 13.77 -11.44
N SER A 193 4.57 13.40 -12.09
CA SER A 193 4.63 13.32 -13.56
C SER A 193 3.75 12.23 -14.15
N ILE A 194 3.49 11.18 -13.37
CA ILE A 194 2.67 10.04 -13.75
C ILE A 194 1.76 9.70 -12.57
N ILE A 195 0.47 9.58 -12.84
CA ILE A 195 -0.52 9.09 -11.89
C ILE A 195 -1.20 7.89 -12.53
N ALA A 196 -1.05 6.72 -11.95
CA ALA A 196 -1.68 5.49 -12.40
C ALA A 196 -2.68 4.98 -11.36
N THR A 197 -3.72 4.31 -11.82
CA THR A 197 -4.77 3.76 -10.95
C THR A 197 -4.66 2.24 -10.91
N LEU A 198 -4.52 1.69 -9.70
CA LEU A 198 -4.53 0.25 -9.46
C LEU A 198 -5.87 -0.16 -8.86
N ASN A 199 -6.62 -0.95 -9.60
CA ASN A 199 -7.90 -1.52 -9.18
C ASN A 199 -7.71 -2.88 -8.52
N TYR A 200 -8.80 -3.43 -7.96
CA TYR A 200 -8.82 -4.82 -7.51
C TYR A 200 -8.61 -5.77 -8.70
N LEU A 201 -8.02 -6.91 -8.41
CA LEU A 201 -7.79 -7.98 -9.38
C LEU A 201 -9.10 -8.57 -9.91
N SER A 202 -9.02 -9.25 -11.03
CA SER A 202 -10.11 -10.11 -11.49
C SER A 202 -10.40 -11.23 -10.48
N VAL A 203 -11.62 -11.75 -10.46
CA VAL A 203 -11.99 -12.89 -9.58
C VAL A 203 -11.06 -14.07 -9.80
N GLU A 204 -10.75 -14.38 -11.06
CA GLU A 204 -9.88 -15.49 -11.44
C GLU A 204 -8.44 -15.28 -10.91
N ASP A 205 -7.86 -14.10 -11.09
CA ASP A 205 -6.50 -13.81 -10.61
C ASP A 205 -6.43 -13.84 -9.09
N GLU A 206 -7.41 -13.25 -8.41
CA GLU A 206 -7.47 -13.24 -6.95
C GLU A 206 -7.63 -14.66 -6.40
N THR A 207 -8.49 -15.48 -6.98
CA THR A 207 -8.67 -16.91 -6.64
C THR A 207 -7.36 -17.68 -6.81
N ASN A 208 -6.66 -17.50 -7.91
CA ASN A 208 -5.40 -18.17 -8.18
C ASN A 208 -4.29 -17.77 -7.18
N ILE A 209 -4.23 -16.49 -6.79
CA ILE A 209 -3.27 -16.02 -5.79
C ILE A 209 -3.57 -16.62 -4.42
N ILE A 210 -4.85 -16.68 -4.02
CA ILE A 210 -5.23 -17.23 -2.71
C ILE A 210 -4.95 -18.73 -2.68
N ALA A 211 -5.30 -19.49 -3.72
CA ALA A 211 -5.00 -20.92 -3.82
C ALA A 211 -3.49 -21.18 -3.73
N ALA A 212 -2.67 -20.37 -4.39
CA ALA A 212 -1.20 -20.50 -4.31
C ALA A 212 -0.65 -20.19 -2.91
N LYS A 213 -1.27 -19.25 -2.17
CA LYS A 213 -0.85 -18.89 -0.80
C LYS A 213 -1.40 -19.82 0.27
N VAL A 214 -2.53 -20.47 0.01
CA VAL A 214 -3.17 -21.42 0.93
C VAL A 214 -3.38 -22.76 0.22
N PRO A 215 -2.33 -23.56 0.01
CA PRO A 215 -2.39 -24.80 -0.78
C PRO A 215 -3.38 -25.86 -0.24
N ALA A 216 -3.84 -25.70 1.01
CA ALA A 216 -4.87 -26.57 1.57
C ALA A 216 -6.22 -26.47 0.84
N PHE A 217 -6.43 -25.42 0.07
CA PHE A 217 -7.63 -25.17 -0.74
C PHE A 217 -7.34 -25.28 -2.25
N ASP A 218 -6.26 -25.92 -2.67
CA ASP A 218 -5.92 -26.04 -4.10
C ASP A 218 -6.54 -27.28 -4.77
N ASP A 219 -7.49 -27.94 -4.12
CA ASP A 219 -8.36 -28.95 -4.71
C ASP A 219 -9.66 -28.33 -5.26
N ALA A 220 -10.47 -29.13 -5.93
CA ALA A 220 -11.69 -28.63 -6.58
C ALA A 220 -12.72 -28.03 -5.58
N GLU A 221 -12.88 -28.64 -4.40
CA GLU A 221 -13.78 -28.16 -3.36
C GLU A 221 -13.22 -26.90 -2.69
N GLY A 222 -11.93 -26.88 -2.40
CA GLY A 222 -11.24 -25.74 -1.83
C GLY A 222 -11.27 -24.51 -2.74
N ARG A 223 -11.08 -24.70 -4.04
CA ARG A 223 -11.18 -23.62 -5.04
C ARG A 223 -12.58 -23.03 -5.09
N GLN A 224 -13.64 -23.81 -5.00
CA GLN A 224 -15.01 -23.29 -4.89
C GLN A 224 -15.22 -22.45 -3.64
N LYS A 225 -14.62 -22.87 -2.51
CA LYS A 225 -14.65 -22.08 -1.25
C LYS A 225 -13.90 -20.76 -1.41
N ILE A 226 -12.75 -20.75 -2.07
CA ILE A 226 -12.00 -19.51 -2.37
C ILE A 226 -12.81 -18.59 -3.29
N GLU A 227 -13.43 -19.13 -4.34
CA GLU A 227 -14.29 -18.34 -5.25
C GLU A 227 -15.45 -17.68 -4.49
N ALA A 228 -16.07 -18.41 -3.55
CA ALA A 228 -17.11 -17.84 -2.70
C ALA A 228 -16.56 -16.74 -1.77
N MET A 229 -15.34 -16.90 -1.20
CA MET A 229 -14.68 -15.87 -0.40
C MET A 229 -14.36 -14.62 -1.23
N VAL A 230 -13.89 -14.79 -2.47
CA VAL A 230 -13.61 -13.68 -3.40
C VAL A 230 -14.92 -13.00 -3.83
N ALA A 231 -15.97 -13.76 -4.09
CA ALA A 231 -17.30 -13.21 -4.42
C ALA A 231 -17.84 -12.38 -3.24
N LEU A 232 -17.71 -12.87 -2.01
CA LEU A 232 -18.06 -12.13 -0.79
C LEU A 232 -17.27 -10.83 -0.68
N ALA A 233 -15.95 -10.88 -0.91
CA ALA A 233 -15.11 -9.68 -0.91
C ALA A 233 -15.57 -8.67 -1.97
N ASN A 234 -15.96 -9.12 -3.16
CA ASN A 234 -16.45 -8.24 -4.21
C ASN A 234 -17.80 -7.58 -3.83
N LEU A 235 -18.70 -8.30 -3.15
CA LEU A 235 -19.91 -7.69 -2.61
C LEU A 235 -19.59 -6.60 -1.56
N THR A 236 -18.62 -6.86 -0.67
CA THR A 236 -18.20 -5.82 0.30
C THR A 236 -17.57 -4.61 -0.39
N ARG A 237 -16.79 -4.81 -1.46
CA ARG A 237 -16.21 -3.71 -2.26
C ARG A 237 -17.27 -2.88 -2.96
N GLN A 238 -18.30 -3.53 -3.50
CA GLN A 238 -19.44 -2.84 -4.12
C GLN A 238 -20.27 -2.07 -3.09
N GLY A 239 -20.58 -2.69 -1.95
CA GLY A 239 -21.30 -2.04 -0.86
C GLY A 239 -20.53 -0.85 -0.27
N PHE A 240 -19.20 -0.95 -0.18
CA PHE A 240 -18.34 0.15 0.22
C PHE A 240 -18.38 1.33 -0.77
N VAL A 241 -18.31 1.07 -2.06
CA VAL A 241 -18.42 2.11 -3.09
C VAL A 241 -19.81 2.73 -3.13
N ALA A 242 -20.86 1.93 -2.86
CA ALA A 242 -22.23 2.41 -2.76
C ALA A 242 -22.52 3.21 -1.47
N GLY A 243 -21.65 3.10 -0.46
CA GLY A 243 -21.84 3.72 0.84
C GLY A 243 -22.74 2.91 1.79
N ASP A 244 -23.04 1.66 1.46
CA ASP A 244 -23.88 0.77 2.28
C ASP A 244 -23.13 0.23 3.50
N ILE A 245 -21.82 0.10 3.39
CA ILE A 245 -20.91 -0.34 4.45
C ILE A 245 -19.62 0.50 4.45
N SER A 246 -19.00 0.63 5.61
CA SER A 246 -17.78 1.43 5.81
C SER A 246 -16.48 0.62 5.79
N THR A 247 -16.59 -0.71 5.81
CA THR A 247 -15.43 -1.61 5.87
C THR A 247 -15.40 -2.51 4.63
N VAL A 248 -14.20 -2.69 4.05
CA VAL A 248 -14.00 -3.44 2.80
C VAL A 248 -13.07 -4.64 2.99
N MET A 249 -13.35 -5.75 2.32
CA MET A 249 -12.45 -6.90 2.25
C MET A 249 -11.41 -6.68 1.15
N SER A 250 -10.17 -6.44 1.54
CA SER A 250 -9.03 -6.42 0.62
C SER A 250 -8.59 -7.85 0.25
N PRO A 251 -7.79 -8.04 -0.81
CA PRO A 251 -7.18 -9.34 -1.11
C PRO A 251 -6.40 -9.93 0.08
N ARG A 252 -5.72 -9.09 0.87
CA ARG A 252 -5.06 -9.52 2.12
C ARG A 252 -6.08 -10.09 3.12
N THR A 253 -7.23 -9.45 3.25
CA THR A 253 -8.30 -9.93 4.14
C THR A 253 -8.83 -11.28 3.68
N VAL A 254 -8.97 -11.50 2.36
CA VAL A 254 -9.42 -12.79 1.81
C VAL A 254 -8.40 -13.90 2.04
N ILE A 255 -7.10 -13.60 1.86
CA ILE A 255 -6.02 -14.55 2.20
C ILE A 255 -6.10 -14.93 3.67
N THR A 256 -6.21 -13.96 4.57
CA THR A 256 -6.33 -14.21 6.02
C THR A 256 -7.60 -15.00 6.35
N LEU A 257 -8.72 -14.73 5.66
CA LEU A 257 -9.95 -15.53 5.82
C LEU A 257 -9.73 -17.00 5.44
N ALA A 258 -9.06 -17.26 4.31
CA ALA A 258 -8.75 -18.63 3.89
C ALA A 258 -7.79 -19.32 4.86
N GLU A 259 -6.75 -18.62 5.34
CA GLU A 259 -5.83 -19.14 6.37
C GLU A 259 -6.57 -19.49 7.66
N ASN A 260 -7.44 -18.61 8.14
CA ASN A 260 -8.25 -18.84 9.35
C ASN A 260 -9.28 -19.95 9.14
N ALA A 261 -9.89 -20.05 7.96
CA ALA A 261 -10.81 -21.14 7.63
C ALA A 261 -10.10 -22.51 7.68
N LYS A 262 -8.83 -22.56 7.25
CA LYS A 262 -8.00 -23.75 7.41
C LYS A 262 -7.72 -24.07 8.87
N ILE A 263 -7.43 -23.05 9.69
CA ILE A 263 -7.12 -23.24 11.13
C ILE A 263 -8.33 -23.74 11.89
N PHE A 264 -9.48 -23.16 11.67
CA PHE A 264 -10.69 -23.44 12.46
C PHE A 264 -11.56 -24.56 11.87
N GLY A 265 -11.36 -24.92 10.60
CA GLY A 265 -12.21 -25.90 9.90
C GLY A 265 -13.63 -25.39 9.61
N ASP A 266 -13.92 -24.11 9.85
CA ASP A 266 -15.24 -23.48 9.74
C ASP A 266 -15.08 -22.08 9.09
N VAL A 267 -15.67 -21.91 7.91
CA VAL A 267 -15.59 -20.68 7.15
C VAL A 267 -16.43 -19.57 7.80
N SER A 268 -17.58 -19.91 8.39
CA SER A 268 -18.48 -18.94 9.02
C SER A 268 -17.82 -18.33 10.25
N TYR A 269 -17.21 -19.16 11.09
CA TYR A 269 -16.44 -18.69 12.24
C TYR A 269 -15.20 -17.88 11.80
N ALA A 270 -14.48 -18.37 10.80
CA ALA A 270 -13.34 -17.64 10.23
C ALA A 270 -13.73 -16.27 9.70
N PHE A 271 -14.84 -16.16 8.97
CA PHE A 271 -15.39 -14.89 8.50
C PHE A 271 -15.72 -13.94 9.64
N ARG A 272 -16.37 -14.43 10.67
CA ARG A 272 -16.71 -13.66 11.87
C ARG A 272 -15.47 -13.03 12.50
N VAL A 273 -14.45 -13.84 12.81
CA VAL A 273 -13.25 -13.37 13.53
C VAL A 273 -12.29 -12.60 12.64
N THR A 274 -12.32 -12.83 11.32
CA THR A 274 -11.45 -12.13 10.37
C THR A 274 -12.03 -10.78 9.96
N PHE A 275 -13.33 -10.69 9.73
CA PHE A 275 -13.93 -9.52 9.12
C PHE A 275 -15.14 -8.97 9.88
N LEU A 276 -16.17 -9.76 10.15
CA LEU A 276 -17.45 -9.28 10.69
C LEU A 276 -17.30 -8.56 12.02
N ASN A 277 -16.43 -9.04 12.92
CA ASN A 277 -16.20 -8.42 14.23
C ASN A 277 -15.56 -7.02 14.16
N ARG A 278 -14.99 -6.65 13.02
CA ARG A 278 -14.41 -5.31 12.77
C ARG A 278 -15.44 -4.31 12.23
N CYS A 279 -16.58 -4.82 11.76
CA CYS A 279 -17.60 -4.01 11.13
C CYS A 279 -18.56 -3.45 12.17
N ASP A 280 -19.14 -2.29 11.84
CA ASP A 280 -20.18 -1.69 12.65
C ASP A 280 -21.37 -2.65 12.80
N GLU A 281 -21.99 -2.66 13.97
CA GLU A 281 -23.11 -3.56 14.25
C GLU A 281 -24.30 -3.33 13.31
N VAL A 282 -24.52 -2.09 12.90
CA VAL A 282 -25.61 -1.75 11.96
C VAL A 282 -25.38 -2.28 10.54
N GLU A 283 -24.12 -2.57 10.17
CA GLU A 283 -23.74 -3.12 8.85
C GLU A 283 -23.77 -4.66 8.83
N ARG A 284 -23.72 -5.30 9.99
CA ARG A 284 -23.64 -6.77 10.08
C ARG A 284 -24.79 -7.53 9.42
N PRO A 285 -26.03 -7.06 9.45
CA PRO A 285 -27.12 -7.71 8.71
C PRO A 285 -26.89 -7.73 7.21
N ILE A 286 -26.36 -6.65 6.63
CA ILE A 286 -26.01 -6.56 5.20
C ILE A 286 -24.89 -7.56 4.88
N LEU A 287 -23.88 -7.63 5.74
CA LEU A 287 -22.74 -8.54 5.57
C LEU A 287 -23.16 -10.01 5.73
N ALA A 288 -24.13 -10.29 6.60
CA ALA A 288 -24.72 -11.63 6.74
C ALA A 288 -25.48 -12.04 5.46
N GLU A 289 -26.23 -11.11 4.86
CA GLU A 289 -26.87 -11.34 3.56
C GLU A 289 -25.84 -11.62 2.47
N TYR A 290 -24.75 -10.85 2.40
CA TYR A 290 -23.68 -11.10 1.44
C TYR A 290 -23.04 -12.47 1.62
N TYR A 291 -22.81 -12.88 2.87
CA TYR A 291 -22.29 -14.21 3.20
C TYR A 291 -23.26 -15.31 2.73
N GLN A 292 -24.54 -15.21 3.05
CA GLN A 292 -25.57 -16.17 2.65
C GLN A 292 -25.64 -16.31 1.12
N ARG A 293 -25.56 -15.20 0.38
CA ARG A 293 -25.56 -15.21 -1.08
C ARG A 293 -24.37 -15.94 -1.69
N CYS A 294 -23.21 -15.90 -1.04
CA CYS A 294 -21.99 -16.51 -1.55
C CYS A 294 -21.80 -17.95 -1.12
N PHE A 295 -22.22 -18.30 0.10
CA PHE A 295 -22.01 -19.63 0.69
C PHE A 295 -23.27 -20.49 0.77
N GLY A 296 -24.44 -19.90 0.57
CA GLY A 296 -25.74 -20.60 0.68
C GLY A 296 -26.18 -20.94 2.10
N GLU A 297 -25.45 -20.48 3.10
CA GLU A 297 -25.67 -20.75 4.53
C GLU A 297 -25.89 -19.44 5.27
N GLU A 298 -26.76 -19.44 6.27
CA GLU A 298 -26.96 -18.30 7.15
C GLU A 298 -25.87 -18.24 8.23
N LEU A 299 -25.43 -17.02 8.55
CA LEU A 299 -24.57 -16.84 9.73
C LEU A 299 -25.40 -17.05 10.99
N PRO A 300 -24.82 -17.66 12.05
CA PRO A 300 -25.52 -17.79 13.35
C PRO A 300 -25.91 -16.42 13.89
N GLU A 301 -27.10 -16.31 14.47
CA GLU A 301 -27.63 -15.05 15.05
C GLU A 301 -26.65 -14.42 16.07
N GLU A 302 -25.96 -15.25 16.84
CA GLU A 302 -24.92 -14.82 17.79
C GLU A 302 -23.73 -14.13 17.13
N ALA A 303 -23.53 -14.33 15.83
CA ALA A 303 -22.49 -13.66 15.05
C ALA A 303 -22.90 -12.24 14.61
N ILE A 304 -24.20 -12.02 14.45
CA ILE A 304 -24.79 -10.76 13.96
C ILE A 304 -25.05 -9.82 15.14
N ASN A 305 -25.61 -10.35 16.25
CA ASN A 305 -26.03 -9.58 17.43
C ASN A 305 -25.07 -9.80 18.60
N VAL A 306 -24.10 -8.89 18.81
CA VAL A 306 -23.14 -8.98 19.93
C VAL A 306 -23.71 -8.50 21.26
N MET A 307 -24.82 -7.78 21.26
CA MET A 307 -25.38 -7.09 22.45
C MET A 307 -26.48 -7.86 23.20
N VAL A 308 -26.63 -9.17 22.99
CA VAL A 308 -27.56 -9.96 23.77
C VAL A 308 -26.81 -10.89 24.70
N ARG A 309 -26.18 -10.31 25.72
CA ARG A 309 -25.86 -10.97 27.00
C ARG A 309 -25.94 -10.00 28.17
#